data_f88283b2fff4a3fc03f5dd796bbbc105
#
_entry.id   f88283b2fff4a3fc03f5dd796bbbc105
#
_cell.length_a   1.000
_cell.length_b   1.000
_cell.length_c   1.000
_cell.angle_alpha   90.00
_cell.angle_beta   90.00
_cell.angle_gamma   90.00
#
_symmetry.space_group_name_H-M   'P 1'
#
loop_
_entity.id
_entity.type
_entity.pdbx_description
1 polymer ?
#
loop_
_entity_poly.entity_id
_entity_poly.type
_entity_poly.pdbx_seq_one_letter_code
_entity_poly.pdbx_strand_id
1 'polypeptide(L)'
;MKTTFLTIATIFTLAIGTVTTSFAAANNNQEEVATVLTNVSQINKIEIRGNVQLFVSDGIADQVKVYNRYYAESAVVKNENGVLCIASYNAKTLVVWVTAADLRSISAYDNAEVKSFGNLSKIDLDVNLYNNASAKLNLDAFKANITVNDHAKADVTGNVSEYNLVRDQSATVNNTDLASISKTEKITNRFTPAKAELAIL
;
A
#
# COMPACT_ATOMS: atom_id res chain seq x y z
N MET A 1 48.84 29.20 -50.29
CA MET A 1 48.34 29.31 -48.93
C MET A 1 47.31 28.20 -48.76
N LYS A 2 47.66 27.20 -47.99
CA LYS A 2 46.77 26.02 -47.74
C LYS A 2 46.11 26.20 -46.38
N THR A 3 44.79 26.37 -46.34
CA THR A 3 44.01 26.45 -45.14
C THR A 3 43.55 25.02 -44.77
N THR A 4 44.05 24.50 -43.63
CA THR A 4 43.68 23.26 -43.08
C THR A 4 42.46 23.49 -42.18
N PHE A 5 41.30 22.90 -42.54
CA PHE A 5 40.13 22.85 -41.68
C PHE A 5 40.31 21.74 -40.65
N LEU A 6 40.33 22.13 -39.39
CA LEU A 6 40.35 21.21 -38.24
C LEU A 6 38.92 20.83 -37.90
N THR A 7 38.49 19.63 -38.27
CA THR A 7 37.20 19.08 -37.91
C THR A 7 37.31 18.50 -36.48
N ILE A 8 36.67 19.14 -35.51
CA ILE A 8 36.54 18.61 -34.17
C ILE A 8 35.36 17.62 -34.19
N ALA A 9 35.68 16.33 -34.16
CA ALA A 9 34.70 15.29 -33.96
C ALA A 9 34.40 15.15 -32.47
N THR A 10 33.24 15.65 -32.04
CA THR A 10 32.73 15.44 -30.71
C THR A 10 32.21 14.01 -30.61
N ILE A 11 32.95 13.15 -29.95
CA ILE A 11 32.51 11.76 -29.62
C ILE A 11 31.51 11.86 -28.47
N PHE A 12 30.24 11.65 -28.79
CA PHE A 12 29.18 11.48 -27.82
C PHE A 12 29.27 10.05 -27.28
N THR A 13 29.92 9.84 -26.16
CA THR A 13 29.92 8.55 -25.48
C THR A 13 28.56 8.35 -24.79
N LEU A 14 27.70 7.62 -25.49
CA LEU A 14 26.45 7.10 -24.88
C LEU A 14 26.83 6.06 -23.85
N ALA A 15 26.73 6.38 -22.56
CA ALA A 15 26.87 5.42 -21.47
C ALA A 15 25.66 4.48 -21.50
N ILE A 16 25.79 3.38 -22.24
CA ILE A 16 24.86 2.27 -22.19
C ILE A 16 25.15 1.55 -20.87
N GLY A 17 24.32 1.78 -19.88
CA GLY A 17 24.30 1.01 -18.65
C GLY A 17 24.08 -0.46 -19.01
N THR A 18 25.08 -1.30 -18.81
CA THR A 18 24.99 -2.74 -18.98
C THR A 18 24.04 -3.31 -17.92
N VAL A 19 22.83 -3.62 -18.35
CA VAL A 19 21.91 -4.45 -17.58
C VAL A 19 22.50 -5.86 -17.60
N THR A 20 23.15 -6.29 -16.52
CA THR A 20 23.58 -7.68 -16.36
C THR A 20 22.36 -8.54 -16.10
N THR A 21 21.79 -9.10 -17.17
CA THR A 21 20.81 -10.19 -17.05
C THR A 21 21.58 -11.46 -16.74
N SER A 22 21.58 -11.89 -15.48
CA SER A 22 22.00 -13.23 -15.11
C SER A 22 20.94 -14.22 -15.58
N PHE A 23 21.24 -14.97 -16.63
CA PHE A 23 20.42 -16.11 -17.04
C PHE A 23 20.69 -17.28 -16.08
N ALA A 24 19.80 -17.54 -15.16
CA ALA A 24 19.72 -18.82 -14.48
C ALA A 24 18.82 -19.77 -15.28
N ALA A 25 19.24 -21.03 -15.39
CA ALA A 25 18.71 -22.06 -16.26
C ALA A 25 17.18 -22.28 -16.12
N ALA A 26 16.57 -22.59 -17.25
CA ALA A 26 15.16 -22.83 -17.47
C ALA A 26 14.54 -23.85 -16.52
N ASN A 27 13.73 -23.35 -15.60
CA ASN A 27 12.57 -24.05 -15.09
C ASN A 27 11.34 -23.19 -15.48
N ASN A 28 10.31 -23.81 -16.03
CA ASN A 28 9.05 -23.21 -16.51
C ASN A 28 8.21 -22.58 -15.39
N ASN A 29 8.82 -21.77 -14.52
CA ASN A 29 8.12 -20.83 -13.67
C ASN A 29 8.23 -19.48 -14.38
N GLN A 30 7.12 -18.93 -14.81
CA GLN A 30 7.04 -17.55 -15.28
C GLN A 30 7.57 -16.66 -14.13
N GLU A 31 8.82 -16.21 -14.27
CA GLU A 31 9.35 -15.20 -13.35
C GLU A 31 8.44 -13.98 -13.45
N GLU A 32 7.75 -13.67 -12.37
CA GLU A 32 6.97 -12.45 -12.26
C GLU A 32 7.94 -11.28 -12.35
N VAL A 33 7.96 -10.60 -13.49
CA VAL A 33 8.84 -9.45 -13.72
C VAL A 33 8.40 -8.33 -12.80
N ALA A 34 9.22 -8.03 -11.80
CA ALA A 34 8.98 -6.90 -10.91
C ALA A 34 9.53 -5.61 -11.55
N THR A 35 8.73 -4.57 -11.56
CA THR A 35 9.18 -3.22 -11.93
C THR A 35 9.42 -2.41 -10.66
N VAL A 36 10.66 -1.92 -10.49
CA VAL A 36 11.02 -1.03 -9.39
C VAL A 36 10.80 0.40 -9.85
N LEU A 37 10.00 1.15 -9.11
CA LEU A 37 9.79 2.57 -9.39
C LEU A 37 10.92 3.39 -8.75
N THR A 38 11.66 4.11 -9.59
CA THR A 38 12.87 4.85 -9.18
C THR A 38 12.62 6.28 -8.70
N ASN A 39 11.46 6.85 -9.03
CA ASN A 39 11.11 8.23 -8.69
C ASN A 39 10.07 8.26 -7.55
N VAL A 40 10.32 7.51 -6.49
CA VAL A 40 9.45 7.51 -5.32
C VAL A 40 10.02 8.53 -4.33
N SER A 41 9.31 9.63 -4.14
CA SER A 41 9.57 10.56 -3.04
C SER A 41 8.97 10.01 -1.75
N GLN A 42 9.24 10.64 -0.63
CA GLN A 42 8.78 10.27 0.69
C GLN A 42 7.32 9.76 0.70
N ILE A 43 7.12 8.53 1.24
CA ILE A 43 5.79 7.90 1.36
C ILE A 43 5.32 8.04 2.81
N ASN A 44 4.36 8.95 3.03
CA ASN A 44 3.73 9.11 4.34
C ASN A 44 2.35 8.46 4.38
N LYS A 45 1.68 8.35 3.23
CA LYS A 45 0.35 7.77 3.10
C LYS A 45 0.28 6.83 1.89
N ILE A 46 -0.43 5.73 2.06
CA ILE A 46 -0.75 4.80 0.97
C ILE A 46 -2.26 4.71 0.81
N GLU A 47 -2.75 4.87 -0.41
CA GLU A 47 -4.15 4.63 -0.80
C GLU A 47 -4.21 3.54 -1.85
N ILE A 48 -4.96 2.47 -1.57
CA ILE A 48 -5.14 1.36 -2.52
C ILE A 48 -6.61 1.14 -2.84
N ARG A 49 -6.92 0.83 -4.12
CA ARG A 49 -8.29 0.65 -4.61
C ARG A 49 -8.40 -0.50 -5.60
N GLY A 50 -9.53 -1.17 -5.58
CA GLY A 50 -9.85 -2.25 -6.52
C GLY A 50 -9.18 -3.58 -6.17
N ASN A 51 -8.71 -4.32 -7.17
CA ASN A 51 -8.09 -5.64 -7.00
C ASN A 51 -6.58 -5.51 -6.83
N VAL A 52 -6.15 -5.02 -5.68
CA VAL A 52 -4.74 -4.77 -5.32
C VAL A 52 -4.38 -5.54 -4.06
N GLN A 53 -3.26 -6.24 -4.09
CA GLN A 53 -2.61 -6.82 -2.91
C GLN A 53 -1.33 -6.05 -2.60
N LEU A 54 -1.32 -5.36 -1.48
CA LEU A 54 -0.21 -4.57 -0.99
C LEU A 54 0.54 -5.33 0.11
N PHE A 55 1.84 -5.52 -0.08
CA PHE A 55 2.76 -5.88 0.98
C PHE A 55 3.51 -4.63 1.42
N VAL A 56 3.45 -4.31 2.71
CA VAL A 56 4.10 -3.14 3.29
C VAL A 56 5.12 -3.55 4.33
N SER A 57 6.30 -2.94 4.30
CA SER A 57 7.38 -3.17 5.27
C SER A 57 8.03 -1.87 5.68
N ASP A 58 8.66 -1.89 6.84
CA ASP A 58 9.56 -0.81 7.26
C ASP A 58 10.89 -0.90 6.52
N GLY A 59 11.56 0.24 6.36
CA GLY A 59 12.89 0.32 5.81
C GLY A 59 13.47 1.72 5.94
N ILE A 60 14.77 1.82 5.65
CA ILE A 60 15.52 3.10 5.75
C ILE A 60 15.28 4.01 4.54
N ALA A 61 14.75 3.49 3.46
CA ALA A 61 14.46 4.22 2.23
C ALA A 61 13.16 3.73 1.60
N ASP A 62 12.44 4.64 0.97
CA ASP A 62 11.19 4.34 0.31
C ASP A 62 11.45 3.61 -1.00
N GLN A 63 10.72 2.52 -1.22
CA GLN A 63 10.80 1.73 -2.44
C GLN A 63 9.43 1.15 -2.80
N VAL A 64 9.11 1.14 -4.08
CA VAL A 64 7.90 0.52 -4.62
C VAL A 64 8.30 -0.49 -5.69
N LYS A 65 7.86 -1.75 -5.53
CA LYS A 65 8.03 -2.84 -6.51
C LYS A 65 6.66 -3.32 -6.95
N VAL A 66 6.42 -3.34 -8.25
CA VAL A 66 5.16 -3.80 -8.84
C VAL A 66 5.39 -5.12 -9.55
N TYR A 67 4.70 -6.16 -9.14
CA TYR A 67 4.77 -7.51 -9.69
C TYR A 67 3.63 -7.75 -10.67
N ASN A 68 3.69 -7.09 -11.82
CA ASN A 68 2.80 -7.32 -12.94
C ASN A 68 3.46 -6.84 -14.23
N ARG A 69 3.55 -7.71 -15.22
CA ARG A 69 4.17 -7.38 -16.50
C ARG A 69 3.46 -6.25 -17.27
N TYR A 70 2.16 -6.08 -17.05
CA TYR A 70 1.32 -5.12 -17.76
C TYR A 70 0.72 -4.05 -16.85
N TYR A 71 1.36 -3.74 -15.72
CA TYR A 71 0.81 -2.77 -14.77
C TYR A 71 0.59 -1.39 -15.39
N ALA A 72 1.51 -0.96 -16.29
CA ALA A 72 1.45 0.35 -16.93
C ALA A 72 0.22 0.55 -17.84
N GLU A 73 -0.38 -0.55 -18.33
CA GLU A 73 -1.55 -0.50 -19.22
C GLU A 73 -2.87 -0.55 -18.45
N SER A 74 -2.84 -1.03 -17.22
CA SER A 74 -4.06 -1.46 -16.54
C SER A 74 -4.14 -1.09 -15.06
N ALA A 75 -3.13 -0.43 -14.54
CA ALA A 75 -3.05 -0.02 -13.14
C ALA A 75 -2.47 1.40 -13.02
N VAL A 76 -2.90 2.08 -11.98
CA VAL A 76 -2.33 3.38 -11.60
C VAL A 76 -1.44 3.15 -10.38
N VAL A 77 -0.16 3.53 -10.50
CA VAL A 77 0.76 3.62 -9.37
C VAL A 77 1.43 4.98 -9.43
N LYS A 78 1.05 5.87 -8.53
CA LYS A 78 1.47 7.27 -8.55
C LYS A 78 1.80 7.75 -7.15
N ASN A 79 2.94 8.40 -6.99
CA ASN A 79 3.32 9.05 -5.74
C ASN A 79 3.36 10.57 -5.93
N GLU A 80 2.53 11.29 -5.19
CA GLU A 80 2.45 12.75 -5.20
C GLU A 80 2.30 13.29 -3.78
N ASN A 81 3.13 14.26 -3.43
CA ASN A 81 3.08 14.95 -2.13
C ASN A 81 3.07 13.99 -0.91
N GLY A 82 3.83 12.90 -1.00
CA GLY A 82 3.90 11.91 0.08
C GLY A 82 2.75 10.88 0.08
N VAL A 83 1.83 10.95 -0.88
CA VAL A 83 0.71 10.01 -1.03
C VAL A 83 0.97 9.05 -2.18
N LEU A 84 1.14 7.77 -1.88
CA LEU A 84 1.24 6.72 -2.87
C LEU A 84 -0.17 6.18 -3.17
N CYS A 85 -0.68 6.47 -4.36
CA CYS A 85 -1.95 5.97 -4.85
C CYS A 85 -1.74 4.75 -5.75
N ILE A 86 -2.42 3.64 -5.44
CA ILE A 86 -2.37 2.40 -6.21
C ILE A 86 -3.81 1.98 -6.54
N ALA A 87 -4.12 1.80 -7.81
CA ALA A 87 -5.44 1.32 -8.22
C ALA A 87 -5.35 0.32 -9.36
N SER A 88 -6.14 -0.75 -9.29
CA SER A 88 -6.30 -1.73 -10.35
C SER A 88 -7.70 -2.33 -10.30
N TYR A 89 -8.41 -2.29 -11.43
CA TYR A 89 -9.75 -2.88 -11.57
C TYR A 89 -9.76 -4.06 -12.53
N ASN A 90 -8.59 -4.61 -12.81
CA ASN A 90 -8.46 -5.80 -13.64
C ASN A 90 -8.87 -7.08 -12.89
N ALA A 91 -9.22 -8.12 -13.67
CA ALA A 91 -9.52 -9.44 -13.12
C ALA A 91 -8.30 -10.06 -12.40
N LYS A 92 -7.08 -9.78 -12.91
CA LYS A 92 -5.84 -10.23 -12.26
C LYS A 92 -5.43 -9.27 -11.17
N THR A 93 -5.19 -9.78 -9.96
CA THR A 93 -4.73 -9.00 -8.81
C THR A 93 -3.38 -8.34 -9.08
N LEU A 94 -3.29 -7.04 -8.82
CA LEU A 94 -2.04 -6.31 -8.84
C LEU A 94 -1.31 -6.50 -7.52
N VAL A 95 -0.11 -7.07 -7.57
CA VAL A 95 0.73 -7.25 -6.37
C VAL A 95 1.77 -6.14 -6.31
N VAL A 96 1.79 -5.42 -5.19
CA VAL A 96 2.72 -4.31 -4.96
C VAL A 96 3.41 -4.48 -3.62
N TRP A 97 4.71 -4.33 -3.61
CA TRP A 97 5.53 -4.30 -2.40
C TRP A 97 6.00 -2.87 -2.16
N VAL A 98 5.75 -2.37 -0.97
CA VAL A 98 6.16 -1.02 -0.57
C VAL A 98 7.01 -1.12 0.69
N THR A 99 8.20 -0.56 0.63
CA THR A 99 9.01 -0.25 1.81
C THR A 99 8.89 1.25 2.07
N ALA A 100 8.54 1.65 3.29
CA ALA A 100 8.34 3.04 3.63
C ALA A 100 8.95 3.39 4.99
N ALA A 101 9.82 4.41 5.00
CA ALA A 101 10.53 4.85 6.20
C ALA A 101 9.60 5.58 7.20
N ASP A 102 8.75 6.48 6.70
CA ASP A 102 7.86 7.34 7.52
C ASP A 102 6.38 7.18 7.14
N LEU A 103 5.90 5.93 7.07
CA LEU A 103 4.50 5.65 6.82
C LEU A 103 3.65 5.98 8.04
N ARG A 104 2.62 6.78 7.85
CA ARG A 104 1.69 7.25 8.89
C ARG A 104 0.24 6.87 8.62
N SER A 105 -0.12 6.58 7.37
CA SER A 105 -1.51 6.25 7.04
C SER A 105 -1.61 5.23 5.91
N ILE A 106 -2.56 4.29 6.05
CA ILE A 106 -2.96 3.35 5.02
C ILE A 106 -4.47 3.44 4.85
N SER A 107 -4.95 3.62 3.62
CA SER A 107 -6.38 3.57 3.29
C SER A 107 -6.61 2.54 2.19
N ALA A 108 -7.51 1.59 2.43
CA ALA A 108 -7.84 0.54 1.48
C ALA A 108 -9.34 0.53 1.17
N TYR A 109 -9.67 0.37 -0.09
CA TYR A 109 -11.02 0.45 -0.63
C TYR A 109 -11.35 -0.75 -1.52
N ASP A 110 -12.61 -1.00 -1.74
CA ASP A 110 -13.16 -2.04 -2.63
C ASP A 110 -12.75 -3.46 -2.17
N ASN A 111 -11.99 -4.20 -2.96
CA ASN A 111 -11.50 -5.55 -2.63
C ASN A 111 -9.99 -5.55 -2.34
N ALA A 112 -9.41 -4.39 -2.05
CA ALA A 112 -7.98 -4.27 -1.81
C ALA A 112 -7.55 -5.00 -0.52
N GLU A 113 -6.39 -5.62 -0.57
CA GLU A 113 -5.79 -6.35 0.54
C GLU A 113 -4.46 -5.72 0.95
N VAL A 114 -4.27 -5.48 2.25
CA VAL A 114 -3.02 -5.00 2.85
C VAL A 114 -2.43 -6.06 3.74
N LYS A 115 -1.15 -6.33 3.59
CA LYS A 115 -0.38 -7.22 4.47
C LYS A 115 0.91 -6.56 4.92
N SER A 116 1.20 -6.58 6.20
CA SER A 116 2.54 -6.24 6.66
C SER A 116 3.50 -7.39 6.39
N PHE A 117 4.71 -7.06 5.96
CA PHE A 117 5.82 -7.99 5.89
C PHE A 117 6.80 -7.67 7.02
N GLY A 118 6.76 -8.49 8.05
CA GLY A 118 7.38 -8.21 9.34
C GLY A 118 6.56 -7.26 10.21
N ASN A 119 7.16 -6.73 11.25
CA ASN A 119 6.56 -5.73 12.13
C ASN A 119 6.61 -4.35 11.46
N LEU A 120 5.53 -3.59 11.59
CA LEU A 120 5.50 -2.18 11.26
C LEU A 120 5.75 -1.40 12.57
N SER A 121 6.96 -0.88 12.71
CA SER A 121 7.35 -0.06 13.87
C SER A 121 7.05 1.40 13.60
N LYS A 122 6.03 1.94 14.27
CA LYS A 122 5.53 3.30 14.04
C LYS A 122 5.27 4.04 15.35
N ILE A 123 5.46 5.35 15.34
CA ILE A 123 5.01 6.19 16.46
C ILE A 123 3.51 6.32 16.40
N ASP A 124 2.95 6.63 15.23
CA ASP A 124 1.52 6.77 14.99
C ASP A 124 1.17 6.17 13.63
N LEU A 125 0.13 5.34 13.58
CA LEU A 125 -0.34 4.72 12.35
C LEU A 125 -1.87 4.75 12.28
N ASP A 126 -2.40 5.37 11.22
CA ASP A 126 -3.81 5.37 10.88
C ASP A 126 -4.10 4.33 9.80
N VAL A 127 -5.05 3.43 10.05
CA VAL A 127 -5.49 2.43 9.07
C VAL A 127 -6.98 2.57 8.84
N ASN A 128 -7.39 2.81 7.60
CA ASN A 128 -8.77 3.01 7.23
C ASN A 128 -9.18 1.99 6.16
N LEU A 129 -10.14 1.14 6.46
CA LEU A 129 -10.64 0.09 5.59
C LEU A 129 -12.11 0.35 5.23
N TYR A 130 -12.44 0.23 3.96
CA TYR A 130 -13.77 0.50 3.42
C TYR A 130 -14.24 -0.62 2.49
N ASN A 131 -15.54 -0.74 2.32
CA ASN A 131 -16.22 -1.71 1.45
C ASN A 131 -15.89 -3.17 1.85
N ASN A 132 -15.14 -3.91 1.03
CA ASN A 132 -14.71 -5.28 1.31
C ASN A 132 -13.21 -5.38 1.52
N ALA A 133 -12.53 -4.24 1.73
CA ALA A 133 -11.09 -4.24 1.91
C ALA A 133 -10.67 -5.07 3.12
N SER A 134 -9.47 -5.61 3.07
CA SER A 134 -8.92 -6.39 4.17
C SER A 134 -7.50 -5.97 4.54
N ALA A 135 -7.18 -6.08 5.82
CA ALA A 135 -5.82 -5.84 6.30
C ALA A 135 -5.39 -6.92 7.27
N LYS A 136 -4.15 -7.41 7.11
CA LYS A 136 -3.45 -8.27 8.07
C LYS A 136 -2.14 -7.61 8.46
N LEU A 137 -2.10 -7.09 9.69
CA LEU A 137 -1.02 -6.23 10.15
C LEU A 137 -0.39 -6.76 11.45
N ASN A 138 0.93 -6.80 11.47
CA ASN A 138 1.71 -7.00 12.66
C ASN A 138 2.35 -5.66 13.05
N LEU A 139 1.92 -5.09 14.18
CA LEU A 139 2.25 -3.74 14.60
C LEU A 139 3.17 -3.74 15.82
N ASP A 140 4.12 -2.82 15.81
CA ASP A 140 4.87 -2.41 16.99
C ASP A 140 4.80 -0.87 17.05
N ALA A 141 3.75 -0.34 17.70
CA ALA A 141 3.45 1.08 17.59
C ALA A 141 3.16 1.72 18.97
N PHE A 142 3.49 3.00 19.08
CA PHE A 142 3.02 3.76 20.24
C PHE A 142 1.51 3.97 20.13
N LYS A 143 1.01 4.41 18.96
CA LYS A 143 -0.41 4.62 18.72
C LYS A 143 -0.86 4.02 17.39
N ALA A 144 -1.98 3.32 17.40
CA ALA A 144 -2.65 2.85 16.20
C ALA A 144 -4.14 3.20 16.23
N ASN A 145 -4.60 3.90 15.20
CA ASN A 145 -6.00 4.23 14.99
C ASN A 145 -6.51 3.38 13.81
N ILE A 146 -7.37 2.42 14.11
CA ILE A 146 -7.91 1.50 13.11
C ILE A 146 -9.38 1.81 12.89
N THR A 147 -9.76 2.14 11.67
CA THR A 147 -11.16 2.36 11.27
C THR A 147 -11.55 1.30 10.25
N VAL A 148 -12.60 0.52 10.55
CA VAL A 148 -13.08 -0.58 9.72
C VAL A 148 -14.55 -0.36 9.41
N ASN A 149 -14.85 0.01 8.17
CA ASN A 149 -16.18 0.35 7.73
C ASN A 149 -16.78 -0.75 6.84
N ASP A 150 -18.08 -0.70 6.69
CA ASP A 150 -18.87 -1.58 5.81
C ASP A 150 -18.63 -3.09 6.14
N HIS A 151 -18.19 -3.89 5.17
CA HIS A 151 -17.89 -5.31 5.34
C HIS A 151 -16.36 -5.59 5.38
N ALA A 152 -15.57 -4.54 5.61
CA ALA A 152 -14.12 -4.66 5.66
C ALA A 152 -13.66 -5.55 6.83
N LYS A 153 -12.44 -6.07 6.70
CA LYS A 153 -11.86 -7.01 7.66
C LYS A 153 -10.49 -6.55 8.12
N ALA A 154 -10.24 -6.58 9.42
CA ALA A 154 -8.93 -6.32 10.00
C ALA A 154 -8.48 -7.49 10.88
N ASP A 155 -7.25 -7.95 10.67
CA ASP A 155 -6.52 -8.89 11.53
C ASP A 155 -5.25 -8.15 12.01
N VAL A 156 -5.22 -7.83 13.29
CA VAL A 156 -4.17 -6.98 13.88
C VAL A 156 -3.50 -7.71 15.02
N THR A 157 -2.19 -7.88 14.92
CA THR A 157 -1.35 -8.57 15.89
C THR A 157 -0.20 -7.68 16.34
N GLY A 158 0.53 -8.09 17.39
CA GLY A 158 1.74 -7.41 17.86
C GLY A 158 1.52 -6.57 19.12
N ASN A 159 2.23 -5.43 19.24
CA ASN A 159 2.21 -4.59 20.44
C ASN A 159 1.87 -3.14 20.09
N VAL A 160 0.89 -2.56 20.76
CA VAL A 160 0.47 -1.17 20.56
C VAL A 160 0.19 -0.54 21.92
N SER A 161 0.85 0.57 22.26
CA SER A 161 0.59 1.22 23.56
C SER A 161 -0.81 1.80 23.63
N GLU A 162 -1.25 2.55 22.60
CA GLU A 162 -2.58 3.15 22.49
C GLU A 162 -3.29 2.61 21.25
N TYR A 163 -4.24 1.71 21.44
CA TYR A 163 -5.02 1.11 20.36
C TYR A 163 -6.44 1.66 20.33
N ASN A 164 -6.79 2.38 19.26
CA ASN A 164 -8.11 2.95 19.05
C ASN A 164 -8.78 2.28 17.86
N LEU A 165 -9.89 1.59 18.09
CA LEU A 165 -10.68 0.91 17.08
C LEU A 165 -12.04 1.60 16.91
N VAL A 166 -12.34 1.99 15.67
CA VAL A 166 -13.70 2.39 15.26
C VAL A 166 -14.15 1.40 14.19
N ARG A 167 -15.27 0.73 14.40
CA ARG A 167 -15.76 -0.22 13.39
C ARG A 167 -17.27 -0.14 13.20
N ASP A 168 -17.71 -0.43 12.00
CA ASP A 168 -19.13 -0.68 11.74
C ASP A 168 -19.56 -2.04 12.31
N GLN A 169 -20.83 -2.20 12.58
CA GLN A 169 -21.38 -3.46 13.08
C GLN A 169 -21.20 -4.62 12.09
N SER A 170 -21.18 -4.33 10.78
CA SER A 170 -20.94 -5.32 9.70
C SER A 170 -19.48 -5.67 9.49
N ALA A 171 -18.55 -4.87 10.03
CA ALA A 171 -17.12 -5.09 9.91
C ALA A 171 -16.63 -6.23 10.80
N THR A 172 -15.61 -6.92 10.36
CA THR A 172 -14.97 -8.01 11.12
C THR A 172 -13.59 -7.58 11.59
N VAL A 173 -13.32 -7.66 12.89
CA VAL A 173 -12.00 -7.33 13.44
C VAL A 173 -11.54 -8.46 14.35
N ASN A 174 -10.34 -8.98 14.06
CA ASN A 174 -9.60 -9.88 14.94
C ASN A 174 -8.38 -9.14 15.49
N ASN A 175 -8.32 -8.99 16.80
CA ASN A 175 -7.21 -8.39 17.54
C ASN A 175 -6.89 -9.20 18.81
N THR A 176 -7.09 -10.52 18.75
CA THR A 176 -6.89 -11.44 19.87
C THR A 176 -5.40 -11.53 20.26
N ASP A 177 -4.53 -11.47 19.25
CA ASP A 177 -3.08 -11.57 19.43
C ASP A 177 -2.40 -10.17 19.44
N LEU A 178 -3.17 -9.14 19.81
CA LEU A 178 -2.68 -7.79 19.98
C LEU A 178 -2.55 -7.46 21.46
N ALA A 179 -1.34 -7.19 21.92
CA ALA A 179 -1.10 -6.64 23.25
C ALA A 179 -1.24 -5.11 23.22
N SER A 180 -1.95 -4.52 24.18
CA SER A 180 -2.09 -3.07 24.29
C SER A 180 -2.16 -2.61 25.76
N ILE A 181 -1.60 -1.42 26.04
CA ILE A 181 -1.69 -0.79 27.36
C ILE A 181 -3.05 -0.11 27.51
N SER A 182 -3.48 0.60 26.50
CA SER A 182 -4.78 1.26 26.42
C SER A 182 -5.51 0.82 25.14
N LYS A 183 -6.74 0.33 25.31
CA LYS A 183 -7.61 -0.09 24.21
C LYS A 183 -8.94 0.61 24.29
N THR A 184 -9.31 1.29 23.21
CA THR A 184 -10.62 1.92 23.01
C THR A 184 -11.30 1.31 21.80
N GLU A 185 -12.54 0.87 21.95
CA GLU A 185 -13.35 0.37 20.83
C GLU A 185 -14.67 1.13 20.76
N LYS A 186 -14.99 1.63 19.56
CA LYS A 186 -16.27 2.26 19.26
C LYS A 186 -16.94 1.54 18.09
N ILE A 187 -18.17 1.06 18.30
CA ILE A 187 -19.00 0.47 17.25
C ILE A 187 -19.94 1.54 16.71
N THR A 188 -19.98 1.70 15.41
CA THR A 188 -20.85 2.63 14.70
C THR A 188 -21.93 1.88 13.95
N ASN A 189 -23.17 2.32 14.11
CA ASN A 189 -24.30 1.80 13.32
C ASN A 189 -24.61 2.84 12.24
N ARG A 190 -24.23 2.59 10.99
CA ARG A 190 -24.60 3.48 9.88
C ARG A 190 -26.06 3.35 9.46
N PHE A 191 -26.75 2.29 9.91
CA PHE A 191 -28.20 2.16 9.75
C PHE A 191 -28.92 2.82 10.94
N THR A 192 -29.09 4.13 10.90
CA THR A 192 -30.20 4.75 11.60
C THR A 192 -31.44 4.48 10.72
N PRO A 193 -32.39 3.63 11.12
CA PRO A 193 -33.63 3.50 10.36
C PRO A 193 -34.24 4.89 10.25
N ALA A 194 -34.60 5.32 9.04
CA ALA A 194 -35.35 6.54 8.85
C ALA A 194 -36.57 6.45 9.80
N LYS A 195 -36.65 7.39 10.74
CA LYS A 195 -37.79 7.50 11.65
C LYS A 195 -39.00 7.72 10.74
N ALA A 196 -39.81 6.67 10.59
CA ALA A 196 -41.08 6.79 9.90
C ALA A 196 -41.91 7.79 10.71
N GLU A 197 -41.99 9.01 10.22
CA GLU A 197 -42.90 10.01 10.72
C GLU A 197 -44.30 9.51 10.32
N LEU A 198 -44.99 8.88 11.28
CA LEU A 198 -46.38 8.52 11.14
C LEU A 198 -47.13 9.84 11.06
N ALA A 199 -47.46 10.29 9.86
CA ALA A 199 -48.44 11.35 9.65
C ALA A 199 -49.78 10.80 10.14
N ILE A 200 -50.19 11.23 11.31
CA ILE A 200 -51.57 11.06 11.79
C ILE A 200 -52.40 12.07 11.04
N LEU A 201 -53.27 11.60 10.14
CA LEU A 201 -54.40 12.32 9.55
C LEU A 201 -55.54 12.44 10.58
#